data_bd1d42afabbdf27e9839f709e022a8a0
#
_entry.id   bd1d42afabbdf27e9839f709e022a8a0
#
_cell.length_a   1.000
_cell.length_b   1.000
_cell.length_c   1.000
_cell.angle_alpha   90.00
_cell.angle_beta   90.00
_cell.angle_gamma   90.00
#
_symmetry.space_group_name_H-M   'P 1'
#
loop_
_entity.id
_entity.type
_entity.pdbx_description
1 polymer ?
#
loop_
_entity_poly.entity_id
_entity_poly.type
_entity_poly.pdbx_seq_one_letter_code
_entity_poly.pdbx_strand_id
1 'polypeptide(L)'
;MIRLLRPLVLLLPLLTLTACASVRPADAAPRELVVLVHGMGRSALSMAPMAISLRRAGYRVLNVGYNSQGPSVAEIGAQVDAEVDAALADEPASRVHFVGHSLGTVVIRWLLVHDPPEAAGRAVLLAPPNQGAHSADRWARWVGWALPPIRELRTTGGTAADLGPPPGVEVAVIAGERDGKVAVEETCLEGAAHAVVASGHTVLMMRPSVMERVKGFLATGELAGASDAACAEALAG
;
A
#
# COMPACT_ATOMS: atom_id res chain seq x y z
N MET A 1 -53.72 -49.84 -29.76
CA MET A 1 -53.58 -48.39 -29.86
C MET A 1 -52.40 -48.00 -28.99
N ILE A 2 -51.22 -47.87 -29.59
CA ILE A 2 -49.97 -47.49 -28.89
C ILE A 2 -49.71 -46.03 -29.18
N ARG A 3 -49.78 -45.17 -28.14
CA ARG A 3 -49.44 -43.76 -28.23
C ARG A 3 -47.93 -43.58 -28.06
N LEU A 4 -47.24 -43.18 -29.14
CA LEU A 4 -45.85 -42.76 -29.13
C LEU A 4 -45.75 -41.38 -28.47
N LEU A 5 -45.05 -41.29 -27.28
CA LEU A 5 -44.62 -40.02 -26.70
C LEU A 5 -43.40 -39.53 -27.46
N ARG A 6 -43.50 -38.33 -28.01
CA ARG A 6 -42.37 -37.61 -28.60
C ARG A 6 -41.58 -36.89 -27.47
N PRO A 7 -40.26 -36.99 -27.41
CA PRO A 7 -39.50 -36.21 -26.46
C PRO A 7 -39.39 -34.74 -26.91
N LEU A 8 -39.76 -33.84 -26.00
CA LEU A 8 -39.58 -32.40 -26.17
C LEU A 8 -38.11 -32.07 -25.86
N VAL A 9 -37.33 -31.74 -26.88
CA VAL A 9 -35.96 -31.27 -26.74
C VAL A 9 -36.01 -29.79 -26.44
N LEU A 10 -35.78 -29.40 -25.17
CA LEU A 10 -35.58 -28.01 -24.79
C LEU A 10 -34.16 -27.56 -25.23
N LEU A 11 -34.09 -26.77 -26.28
CA LEU A 11 -32.86 -26.01 -26.61
C LEU A 11 -32.76 -24.82 -25.63
N LEU A 12 -31.82 -24.93 -24.68
CA LEU A 12 -31.36 -23.78 -23.91
C LEU A 12 -30.46 -22.91 -24.81
N PRO A 13 -30.70 -21.60 -24.90
CA PRO A 13 -29.82 -20.69 -25.60
C PRO A 13 -28.53 -20.52 -24.76
N LEU A 14 -27.40 -20.88 -25.35
CA LEU A 14 -26.07 -20.63 -24.79
C LEU A 14 -25.80 -19.12 -24.90
N LEU A 15 -26.01 -18.37 -23.79
CA LEU A 15 -25.54 -16.98 -23.69
C LEU A 15 -24.03 -16.96 -23.67
N THR A 16 -23.42 -16.67 -24.81
CA THR A 16 -21.99 -16.33 -24.89
C THR A 16 -21.82 -14.93 -24.30
N LEU A 17 -21.33 -14.85 -23.05
CA LEU A 17 -20.81 -13.61 -22.51
C LEU A 17 -19.53 -13.25 -23.29
N THR A 18 -19.69 -12.38 -24.28
CA THR A 18 -18.57 -11.69 -24.92
C THR A 18 -18.00 -10.72 -23.88
N ALA A 19 -16.91 -11.11 -23.22
CA ALA A 19 -16.11 -10.20 -22.44
C ALA A 19 -15.56 -9.13 -23.41
N CYS A 20 -16.10 -7.91 -23.35
CA CYS A 20 -15.48 -6.76 -23.99
C CYS A 20 -14.14 -6.50 -23.31
N ALA A 21 -13.07 -7.14 -23.77
CA ALA A 21 -11.73 -6.69 -23.54
C ALA A 21 -11.61 -5.32 -24.22
N SER A 22 -11.55 -4.25 -23.46
CA SER A 22 -11.24 -2.91 -23.97
C SER A 22 -9.82 -2.94 -24.52
N VAL A 23 -9.70 -3.11 -25.85
CA VAL A 23 -8.39 -3.02 -26.55
C VAL A 23 -7.93 -1.59 -26.42
N ARG A 24 -6.84 -1.38 -25.70
CA ARG A 24 -6.18 -0.09 -25.59
C ARG A 24 -5.59 0.26 -26.96
N PRO A 25 -5.72 1.52 -27.44
CA PRO A 25 -5.02 1.98 -28.62
C PRO A 25 -3.51 1.76 -28.45
N ALA A 26 -2.82 1.27 -29.47
CA ALA A 26 -1.40 0.98 -29.45
C ALA A 26 -0.53 2.21 -29.07
N ASP A 27 -1.03 3.41 -29.38
CA ASP A 27 -0.35 4.70 -29.15
C ASP A 27 -0.71 5.36 -27.79
N ALA A 28 -1.52 4.73 -26.94
CA ALA A 28 -1.85 5.29 -25.64
C ALA A 28 -0.65 5.18 -24.70
N ALA A 29 -0.25 6.31 -24.05
CA ALA A 29 0.83 6.31 -23.06
C ALA A 29 0.63 5.22 -21.99
N PRO A 30 1.71 4.57 -21.50
CA PRO A 30 1.61 3.57 -20.45
C PRO A 30 0.89 4.15 -19.21
N ARG A 31 -0.05 3.39 -18.62
CA ARG A 31 -0.73 3.81 -17.40
C ARG A 31 0.25 3.78 -16.22
N GLU A 32 0.02 4.68 -15.27
CA GLU A 32 0.75 4.64 -14.01
C GLU A 32 0.33 3.42 -13.19
N LEU A 33 1.30 2.76 -12.56
CA LEU A 33 1.13 1.63 -11.67
C LEU A 33 1.10 2.11 -10.22
N VAL A 34 0.17 1.61 -9.41
CA VAL A 34 0.17 1.79 -7.96
C VAL A 34 0.35 0.44 -7.28
N VAL A 35 1.41 0.32 -6.50
CA VAL A 35 1.74 -0.86 -5.70
C VAL A 35 1.16 -0.68 -4.29
N LEU A 36 0.35 -1.64 -3.84
CA LEU A 36 -0.25 -1.63 -2.52
C LEU A 36 0.42 -2.68 -1.63
N VAL A 37 0.87 -2.25 -0.44
CA VAL A 37 1.56 -3.12 0.53
C VAL A 37 0.84 -3.05 1.88
N HIS A 38 0.29 -4.19 2.33
CA HIS A 38 -0.50 -4.27 3.55
C HIS A 38 0.34 -4.28 4.84
N GLY A 39 -0.30 -4.18 6.00
CA GLY A 39 0.36 -4.20 7.30
C GLY A 39 0.56 -5.60 7.89
N MET A 40 1.26 -5.66 9.02
CA MET A 40 1.53 -6.90 9.77
C MET A 40 0.23 -7.59 10.23
N GLY A 41 0.17 -8.90 10.10
CA GLY A 41 -1.00 -9.72 10.44
C GLY A 41 -2.21 -9.48 9.53
N ARG A 42 -1.99 -8.93 8.35
CA ARG A 42 -3.01 -8.66 7.32
C ARG A 42 -2.71 -9.46 6.05
N SER A 43 -3.52 -9.24 5.04
CA SER A 43 -3.33 -9.76 3.68
C SER A 43 -3.68 -8.66 2.67
N ALA A 44 -3.41 -8.90 1.39
CA ALA A 44 -3.79 -8.01 0.29
C ALA A 44 -5.29 -7.63 0.34
N LEU A 45 -6.15 -8.49 0.88
CA LEU A 45 -7.59 -8.22 1.01
C LEU A 45 -7.88 -6.97 1.85
N SER A 46 -7.03 -6.64 2.83
CA SER A 46 -7.19 -5.43 3.64
C SER A 46 -7.02 -4.13 2.84
N MET A 47 -6.28 -4.17 1.72
CA MET A 47 -6.08 -3.05 0.80
C MET A 47 -7.08 -3.05 -0.38
N ALA A 48 -7.98 -4.05 -0.47
CA ALA A 48 -8.90 -4.18 -1.59
C ALA A 48 -9.80 -2.95 -1.81
N PRO A 49 -10.36 -2.26 -0.79
CA PRO A 49 -11.12 -1.03 -1.00
C PRO A 49 -10.29 0.08 -1.65
N MET A 50 -9.02 0.25 -1.23
CA MET A 50 -8.07 1.19 -1.84
C MET A 50 -7.78 0.80 -3.28
N ALA A 51 -7.52 -0.49 -3.54
CA ALA A 51 -7.30 -1.00 -4.90
C ALA A 51 -8.46 -0.70 -5.85
N ILE A 52 -9.70 -0.90 -5.38
CA ILE A 52 -10.91 -0.60 -6.15
C ILE A 52 -11.01 0.91 -6.44
N SER A 53 -10.75 1.75 -5.43
CA SER A 53 -10.78 3.21 -5.58
C SER A 53 -9.77 3.70 -6.60
N LEU A 54 -8.52 3.20 -6.55
CA LEU A 54 -7.45 3.58 -7.47
C LEU A 54 -7.70 3.07 -8.90
N ARG A 55 -8.19 1.83 -9.06
CA ARG A 55 -8.58 1.32 -10.39
C ARG A 55 -9.69 2.17 -11.03
N ARG A 56 -10.67 2.62 -10.25
CA ARG A 56 -11.71 3.54 -10.73
C ARG A 56 -11.17 4.91 -11.12
N ALA A 57 -10.06 5.33 -10.53
CA ALA A 57 -9.35 6.56 -10.91
C ALA A 57 -8.42 6.39 -12.12
N GLY A 58 -8.35 5.19 -12.72
CA GLY A 58 -7.59 4.92 -13.96
C GLY A 58 -6.21 4.30 -13.77
N TYR A 59 -5.74 4.12 -12.53
CA TYR A 59 -4.45 3.48 -12.27
C TYR A 59 -4.50 1.97 -12.54
N ARG A 60 -3.38 1.42 -13.00
CA ARG A 60 -3.10 -0.01 -12.80
C ARG A 60 -2.82 -0.23 -11.31
N VAL A 61 -3.21 -1.35 -10.76
CA VAL A 61 -2.98 -1.62 -9.32
C VAL A 61 -2.46 -3.03 -9.12
N LEU A 62 -1.25 -3.11 -8.58
CA LEU A 62 -0.64 -4.31 -8.03
C LEU A 62 -0.90 -4.33 -6.52
N ASN A 63 -1.74 -5.25 -6.06
CA ASN A 63 -2.05 -5.42 -4.63
C ASN A 63 -1.30 -6.63 -4.09
N VAL A 64 -0.11 -6.40 -3.55
CA VAL A 64 0.85 -7.44 -3.19
C VAL A 64 0.37 -8.24 -1.99
N GLY A 65 0.41 -9.57 -2.11
CA GLY A 65 0.16 -10.50 -1.02
C GLY A 65 1.46 -11.13 -0.53
N TYR A 66 1.77 -10.96 0.75
CA TYR A 66 2.97 -11.52 1.35
C TYR A 66 2.74 -12.05 2.78
N ASN A 67 3.66 -12.89 3.27
CA ASN A 67 3.65 -13.28 4.67
C ASN A 67 4.26 -12.15 5.52
N SER A 68 3.44 -11.47 6.30
CA SER A 68 3.85 -10.32 7.12
C SER A 68 4.29 -10.68 8.55
N GLN A 69 4.50 -11.97 8.86
CA GLN A 69 4.78 -12.43 10.22
C GLN A 69 6.12 -13.17 10.37
N GLY A 70 6.62 -13.79 9.31
CA GLY A 70 7.85 -14.59 9.34
C GLY A 70 9.08 -13.87 8.78
N PRO A 71 9.05 -13.39 7.54
CA PRO A 71 10.19 -12.77 6.89
C PRO A 71 10.55 -11.39 7.49
N SER A 72 11.80 -10.97 7.33
CA SER A 72 12.29 -9.62 7.61
C SER A 72 11.72 -8.59 6.64
N VAL A 73 11.85 -7.30 6.96
CA VAL A 73 11.49 -6.18 6.06
C VAL A 73 12.24 -6.30 4.74
N ALA A 74 13.54 -6.65 4.78
CA ALA A 74 14.37 -6.81 3.59
C ALA A 74 13.87 -7.96 2.68
N GLU A 75 13.52 -9.12 3.27
CA GLU A 75 12.98 -10.26 2.50
C GLU A 75 11.61 -9.95 1.89
N ILE A 76 10.75 -9.23 2.63
CA ILE A 76 9.47 -8.77 2.10
C ILE A 76 9.70 -7.72 0.99
N GLY A 77 10.65 -6.80 1.18
CA GLY A 77 11.04 -5.79 0.19
C GLY A 77 11.46 -6.42 -1.13
N ALA A 78 12.35 -7.42 -1.06
CA ALA A 78 12.79 -8.17 -2.24
C ALA A 78 11.64 -8.95 -2.93
N GLN A 79 10.69 -9.48 -2.16
CA GLN A 79 9.50 -10.10 -2.76
C GLN A 79 8.63 -9.07 -3.48
N VAL A 80 8.38 -7.90 -2.86
CA VAL A 80 7.58 -6.82 -3.47
C VAL A 80 8.25 -6.33 -4.75
N ASP A 81 9.57 -6.17 -4.74
CA ASP A 81 10.37 -5.77 -5.88
C ASP A 81 10.21 -6.74 -7.06
N ALA A 82 10.39 -8.04 -6.81
CA ALA A 82 10.21 -9.06 -7.83
C ALA A 82 8.80 -9.07 -8.44
N GLU A 83 7.74 -8.78 -7.64
CA GLU A 83 6.38 -8.67 -8.16
C GLU A 83 6.17 -7.39 -8.98
N VAL A 84 6.85 -6.28 -8.62
CA VAL A 84 6.86 -5.03 -9.39
C VAL A 84 7.54 -5.25 -10.73
N ASP A 85 8.72 -5.87 -10.74
CA ASP A 85 9.46 -6.19 -11.96
C ASP A 85 8.66 -7.07 -12.91
N ALA A 86 8.03 -8.11 -12.37
CA ALA A 86 7.17 -9.00 -13.16
C ALA A 86 5.98 -8.23 -13.77
N ALA A 87 5.35 -7.32 -13.00
CA ALA A 87 4.24 -6.51 -13.48
C ALA A 87 4.67 -5.49 -14.54
N LEU A 88 5.89 -4.96 -14.46
CA LEU A 88 6.45 -4.02 -15.44
C LEU A 88 6.93 -4.74 -16.71
N ALA A 89 7.44 -5.97 -16.59
CA ALA A 89 7.78 -6.81 -17.73
C ALA A 89 6.55 -7.22 -18.54
N ASP A 90 5.42 -7.48 -17.88
CA ASP A 90 4.14 -7.80 -18.52
C ASP A 90 3.51 -6.58 -19.22
N GLU A 91 3.43 -5.45 -18.51
CA GLU A 91 2.95 -4.17 -19.05
C GLU A 91 3.77 -3.02 -18.46
N PRO A 92 4.60 -2.31 -19.24
CA PRO A 92 5.34 -1.15 -18.78
C PRO A 92 4.45 -0.07 -18.19
N ALA A 93 4.95 0.68 -17.22
CA ALA A 93 4.26 1.81 -16.60
C ALA A 93 5.06 3.10 -16.81
N SER A 94 4.34 4.24 -16.95
CA SER A 94 4.98 5.56 -17.05
C SER A 94 5.52 6.04 -15.70
N ARG A 95 4.90 5.58 -14.60
CA ARG A 95 5.33 5.80 -13.21
C ARG A 95 4.88 4.63 -12.34
N VAL A 96 5.67 4.36 -11.29
CA VAL A 96 5.36 3.37 -10.26
C VAL A 96 5.20 4.08 -8.91
N HIS A 97 3.96 4.16 -8.45
CA HIS A 97 3.60 4.74 -7.17
C HIS A 97 3.43 3.66 -6.11
N PHE A 98 3.56 4.04 -4.84
CA PHE A 98 3.44 3.13 -3.72
C PHE A 98 2.43 3.63 -2.68
N VAL A 99 1.60 2.73 -2.15
CA VAL A 99 0.73 3.02 -1.00
C VAL A 99 0.86 1.89 0.00
N GLY A 100 1.39 2.19 1.17
CA GLY A 100 1.58 1.23 2.24
C GLY A 100 0.69 1.50 3.45
N HIS A 101 0.47 0.46 4.25
CA HIS A 101 -0.15 0.58 5.56
C HIS A 101 0.74 -0.06 6.62
N SER A 102 1.01 0.67 7.73
CA SER A 102 1.74 0.14 8.89
C SER A 102 3.10 -0.49 8.48
N LEU A 103 3.38 -1.77 8.78
CA LEU A 103 4.57 -2.49 8.32
C LEU A 103 4.83 -2.31 6.81
N GLY A 104 3.78 -2.31 5.99
CA GLY A 104 3.92 -2.13 4.54
C GLY A 104 4.55 -0.81 4.14
N THR A 105 4.48 0.22 4.99
CA THR A 105 5.15 1.51 4.76
C THR A 105 6.66 1.40 4.94
N VAL A 106 7.09 0.60 5.92
CA VAL A 106 8.52 0.34 6.17
C VAL A 106 9.11 -0.48 5.03
N VAL A 107 8.37 -1.47 4.54
CA VAL A 107 8.75 -2.27 3.37
C VAL A 107 8.92 -1.37 2.13
N ILE A 108 7.99 -0.46 1.87
CA ILE A 108 8.08 0.50 0.76
C ILE A 108 9.29 1.41 0.92
N ARG A 109 9.53 1.97 2.12
CA ARG A 109 10.70 2.82 2.35
C ARG A 109 11.99 2.05 2.14
N TRP A 110 12.05 0.81 2.64
CA TRP A 110 13.21 -0.05 2.45
C TRP A 110 13.50 -0.28 0.96
N LEU A 111 12.49 -0.66 0.18
CA LEU A 111 12.61 -0.86 -1.26
C LEU A 111 13.08 0.42 -1.96
N LEU A 112 12.42 1.55 -1.71
CA LEU A 112 12.73 2.82 -2.36
C LEU A 112 14.11 3.41 -1.98
N VAL A 113 14.68 2.99 -0.84
CA VAL A 113 16.05 3.38 -0.42
C VAL A 113 17.11 2.47 -1.05
N HIS A 114 16.82 1.15 -1.18
CA HIS A 114 17.84 0.18 -1.58
C HIS A 114 17.77 -0.20 -3.06
N ASP A 115 16.56 -0.33 -3.61
CA ASP A 115 16.33 -0.78 -4.99
C ASP A 115 15.08 -0.12 -5.61
N PRO A 116 15.09 1.20 -5.81
CA PRO A 116 13.95 1.90 -6.38
C PRO A 116 13.76 1.54 -7.85
N PRO A 117 12.53 1.27 -8.34
CA PRO A 117 12.29 1.10 -9.76
C PRO A 117 12.67 2.37 -10.54
N GLU A 118 13.17 2.23 -11.76
CA GLU A 118 13.63 3.35 -12.60
C GLU A 118 12.56 4.46 -12.74
N ALA A 119 11.30 4.08 -12.86
CA ALA A 119 10.16 5.00 -12.98
C ALA A 119 9.49 5.27 -11.61
N ALA A 120 10.25 5.25 -10.50
CA ALA A 120 9.68 5.55 -9.18
C ALA A 120 8.93 6.89 -9.18
N GLY A 121 7.70 6.85 -8.70
CA GLY A 121 6.80 8.00 -8.60
C GLY A 121 6.67 8.48 -7.15
N ARG A 122 5.42 8.57 -6.67
CA ARG A 122 5.08 9.04 -5.33
C ARG A 122 4.80 7.90 -4.37
N ALA A 123 5.03 8.13 -3.08
CA ALA A 123 4.69 7.18 -2.03
C ALA A 123 3.72 7.78 -1.00
N VAL A 124 2.67 7.03 -0.65
CA VAL A 124 1.75 7.40 0.44
C VAL A 124 1.85 6.36 1.55
N LEU A 125 2.21 6.83 2.74
CA LEU A 125 2.44 6.03 3.93
C LEU A 125 1.25 6.21 4.90
N LEU A 126 0.46 5.16 5.09
CA LEU A 126 -0.71 5.16 5.97
C LEU A 126 -0.35 4.59 7.35
N ALA A 127 -0.46 5.41 8.39
CA ALA A 127 -0.06 5.07 9.76
C ALA A 127 1.34 4.42 9.85
N PRO A 128 2.37 5.07 9.27
CA PRO A 128 3.72 4.52 9.24
C PRO A 128 4.39 4.65 10.61
N PRO A 129 5.08 3.62 11.12
CA PRO A 129 5.96 3.76 12.27
C PRO A 129 7.32 4.31 11.83
N ASN A 130 7.37 5.53 11.29
CA ASN A 130 8.58 6.11 10.69
C ASN A 130 9.72 6.35 11.72
N GLN A 131 9.36 6.65 12.97
CA GLN A 131 10.28 6.76 14.10
C GLN A 131 10.35 5.47 14.95
N GLY A 132 9.90 4.34 14.38
CA GLY A 132 9.57 3.15 15.14
C GLY A 132 8.24 3.31 15.89
N ALA A 133 7.87 2.35 16.71
CA ALA A 133 6.64 2.39 17.49
C ALA A 133 6.87 1.84 18.91
N HIS A 134 6.53 2.60 19.94
CA HIS A 134 6.58 2.16 21.34
C HIS A 134 5.70 0.93 21.60
N SER A 135 4.63 0.74 20.83
CA SER A 135 3.86 -0.49 20.87
C SER A 135 4.69 -1.70 20.43
N ALA A 136 5.55 -1.56 19.41
CA ALA A 136 6.46 -2.60 18.97
C ALA A 136 7.53 -2.91 20.02
N ASP A 137 8.06 -1.91 20.71
CA ASP A 137 9.03 -2.11 21.83
C ASP A 137 8.43 -2.99 22.93
N ARG A 138 7.16 -2.76 23.29
CA ARG A 138 6.46 -3.57 24.30
C ARG A 138 6.25 -5.01 23.83
N TRP A 139 5.77 -5.19 22.60
CA TRP A 139 5.48 -6.52 22.08
C TRP A 139 6.73 -7.31 21.68
N ALA A 140 7.79 -6.66 21.18
CA ALA A 140 9.02 -7.32 20.77
C ALA A 140 9.67 -8.13 21.89
N ARG A 141 9.51 -7.71 23.16
CA ARG A 141 10.03 -8.45 24.32
C ARG A 141 9.37 -9.81 24.52
N TRP A 142 8.11 -9.95 24.13
CA TRP A 142 7.31 -11.16 24.38
C TRP A 142 7.22 -12.07 23.15
N VAL A 143 7.08 -11.48 21.96
CA VAL A 143 6.80 -12.23 20.74
C VAL A 143 7.82 -12.00 19.63
N GLY A 144 8.82 -11.16 19.85
CA GLY A 144 9.81 -10.81 18.82
C GLY A 144 10.66 -11.99 18.33
N TRP A 145 10.73 -13.07 19.08
CA TRP A 145 11.37 -14.31 18.65
C TRP A 145 10.54 -15.07 17.62
N ALA A 146 9.21 -14.95 17.69
CA ALA A 146 8.27 -15.60 16.78
C ALA A 146 7.78 -14.70 15.64
N LEU A 147 7.92 -13.37 15.80
CA LEU A 147 7.48 -12.35 14.86
C LEU A 147 8.63 -11.38 14.54
N PRO A 148 9.62 -11.79 13.72
CA PRO A 148 10.76 -10.95 13.36
C PRO A 148 10.41 -9.53 12.94
N PRO A 149 9.38 -9.26 12.11
CA PRO A 149 9.05 -7.91 11.69
C PRO A 149 8.72 -6.94 12.83
N ILE A 150 8.25 -7.44 14.00
CA ILE A 150 7.94 -6.56 15.13
C ILE A 150 9.19 -5.93 15.72
N ARG A 151 10.35 -6.60 15.63
CA ARG A 151 11.65 -6.05 16.09
C ARG A 151 12.09 -4.91 15.20
N GLU A 152 11.79 -5.01 13.91
CA GLU A 152 12.15 -4.01 12.91
C GLU A 152 11.29 -2.74 12.99
N LEU A 153 10.16 -2.81 13.71
CA LEU A 153 9.29 -1.66 14.00
C LEU A 153 9.61 -0.95 15.32
N ARG A 154 10.71 -1.30 16.02
CA ARG A 154 11.08 -0.70 17.29
C ARG A 154 11.62 0.71 17.12
N THR A 155 11.51 1.50 18.19
CA THR A 155 12.04 2.88 18.23
C THR A 155 13.56 2.94 18.26
N THR A 156 14.24 1.86 18.70
CA THR A 156 15.68 1.78 18.78
C THR A 156 16.19 0.48 18.16
N GLY A 157 17.10 0.59 17.21
CA GLY A 157 17.71 -0.55 16.51
C GLY A 157 16.69 -1.32 15.68
N GLY A 158 15.62 -0.66 15.23
CA GLY A 158 14.62 -1.18 14.31
C GLY A 158 14.77 -0.52 12.94
N THR A 159 14.67 -1.30 11.87
CA THR A 159 14.73 -0.82 10.48
C THR A 159 13.83 0.40 10.25
N ALA A 160 12.65 0.42 10.86
CA ALA A 160 11.69 1.52 10.71
C ALA A 160 12.24 2.88 11.17
N ALA A 161 12.94 2.91 12.31
CA ALA A 161 13.55 4.13 12.86
C ALA A 161 14.86 4.52 12.13
N ASP A 162 15.61 3.53 11.66
CA ASP A 162 16.93 3.75 11.06
C ASP A 162 16.83 4.17 9.57
N LEU A 163 15.69 3.87 8.89
CA LEU A 163 15.48 4.28 7.50
C LEU A 163 15.16 5.78 7.40
N GLY A 164 15.94 6.49 6.62
CA GLY A 164 15.62 7.85 6.18
C GLY A 164 14.46 7.96 5.18
N PRO A 165 14.14 9.18 4.74
CA PRO A 165 13.22 9.38 3.62
C PRO A 165 13.82 8.80 2.33
N PRO A 166 13.00 8.19 1.43
CA PRO A 166 13.51 7.68 0.18
C PRO A 166 13.96 8.82 -0.73
N PRO A 167 15.20 8.75 -1.27
CA PRO A 167 15.76 9.83 -2.07
C PRO A 167 15.01 10.01 -3.41
N GLY A 168 14.70 11.25 -3.77
CA GLY A 168 14.08 11.59 -5.05
C GLY A 168 12.61 11.21 -5.18
N VAL A 169 11.96 10.73 -4.13
CA VAL A 169 10.54 10.34 -4.11
C VAL A 169 9.73 11.33 -3.26
N GLU A 170 8.67 11.89 -3.84
CA GLU A 170 7.71 12.68 -3.08
C GLU A 170 6.89 11.77 -2.17
N VAL A 171 6.90 12.05 -0.85
CA VAL A 171 6.26 11.22 0.16
C VAL A 171 5.14 11.97 0.87
N ALA A 172 3.99 11.32 1.03
CA ALA A 172 2.92 11.75 1.92
C ALA A 172 2.74 10.76 3.07
N VAL A 173 2.49 11.28 4.25
CA VAL A 173 2.13 10.54 5.46
C VAL A 173 0.70 10.88 5.86
N ILE A 174 -0.13 9.88 6.10
CA ILE A 174 -1.46 10.07 6.67
C ILE A 174 -1.54 9.29 7.99
N ALA A 175 -1.58 10.03 9.08
CA ALA A 175 -1.67 9.51 10.44
C ALA A 175 -3.12 9.43 10.93
N GLY A 176 -3.41 8.50 11.83
CA GLY A 176 -4.69 8.38 12.51
C GLY A 176 -4.64 9.05 13.88
N GLU A 177 -5.48 10.05 14.14
CA GLU A 177 -5.56 10.76 15.44
C GLU A 177 -5.83 9.80 16.63
N ARG A 178 -6.61 8.74 16.39
CA ARG A 178 -6.98 7.74 17.40
C ARG A 178 -6.30 6.39 17.15
N ASP A 179 -5.07 6.45 16.66
CA ASP A 179 -4.27 5.25 16.42
C ASP A 179 -3.63 4.77 17.74
N GLY A 180 -4.08 3.62 18.23
CA GLY A 180 -3.56 3.03 19.46
C GLY A 180 -2.29 2.17 19.27
N LYS A 181 -1.74 2.10 18.04
CA LYS A 181 -0.54 1.31 17.72
C LYS A 181 0.67 2.16 17.34
N VAL A 182 0.43 3.22 16.58
CA VAL A 182 1.44 4.17 16.13
C VAL A 182 0.94 5.56 16.47
N ALA A 183 1.61 6.26 17.37
CA ALA A 183 1.27 7.62 17.74
C ALA A 183 1.53 8.58 16.56
N VAL A 184 0.89 9.74 16.55
CA VAL A 184 1.04 10.71 15.45
C VAL A 184 2.50 11.12 15.29
N GLU A 185 3.20 11.36 16.39
CA GLU A 185 4.62 11.73 16.44
C GLU A 185 5.53 10.64 15.85
N GLU A 186 5.18 9.37 16.06
CA GLU A 186 5.92 8.22 15.52
C GLU A 186 5.77 8.09 14.00
N THR A 187 4.76 8.78 13.41
CA THR A 187 4.55 8.76 11.95
C THR A 187 5.38 9.79 11.20
N CYS A 188 6.02 10.71 11.89
CA CYS A 188 6.75 11.83 11.27
C CYS A 188 7.94 11.36 10.43
N LEU A 189 8.11 11.97 9.26
CA LEU A 189 9.22 11.71 8.35
C LEU A 189 9.67 13.03 7.74
N GLU A 190 10.97 13.29 7.77
CA GLU A 190 11.56 14.51 7.22
C GLU A 190 11.23 14.67 5.73
N GLY A 191 10.83 15.87 5.33
CA GLY A 191 10.50 16.21 3.95
C GLY A 191 9.19 15.62 3.41
N ALA A 192 8.45 14.84 4.21
CA ALA A 192 7.16 14.28 3.80
C ALA A 192 6.01 15.24 4.11
N ALA A 193 5.06 15.37 3.18
CA ALA A 193 3.78 16.04 3.48
C ALA A 193 3.01 15.21 4.51
N HIS A 194 2.57 15.80 5.62
CA HIS A 194 1.94 15.08 6.73
C HIS A 194 0.51 15.55 7.00
N ALA A 195 -0.44 14.62 7.12
CA ALA A 195 -1.82 14.92 7.48
C ALA A 195 -2.34 13.96 8.56
N VAL A 196 -3.11 14.50 9.50
CA VAL A 196 -3.78 13.74 10.55
C VAL A 196 -5.27 13.63 10.24
N VAL A 197 -5.85 12.44 10.40
CA VAL A 197 -7.28 12.18 10.16
C VAL A 197 -7.92 11.50 11.36
N ALA A 198 -9.21 11.78 11.60
CA ALA A 198 -9.98 11.16 12.70
C ALA A 198 -10.23 9.68 12.43
N SER A 199 -9.20 8.83 12.60
CA SER A 199 -9.26 7.38 12.39
C SER A 199 -8.38 6.65 13.39
N GLY A 200 -8.68 5.35 13.60
CA GLY A 200 -7.77 4.40 14.25
C GLY A 200 -6.94 3.64 13.21
N HIS A 201 -5.91 2.94 13.67
CA HIS A 201 -4.92 2.21 12.89
C HIS A 201 -5.51 1.26 11.83
N THR A 202 -6.45 0.44 12.27
CA THR A 202 -6.90 -0.76 11.54
C THR A 202 -7.78 -0.46 10.33
N VAL A 203 -8.45 0.71 10.33
CA VAL A 203 -9.45 1.08 9.33
C VAL A 203 -9.06 2.27 8.46
N LEU A 204 -7.87 2.82 8.67
CA LEU A 204 -7.38 4.02 8.00
C LEU A 204 -7.46 3.88 6.48
N MET A 205 -6.90 2.79 5.92
CA MET A 205 -6.88 2.50 4.48
C MET A 205 -8.27 2.27 3.85
N MET A 206 -9.30 2.07 4.68
CA MET A 206 -10.67 1.80 4.23
C MET A 206 -11.54 3.07 4.22
N ARG A 207 -11.04 4.19 4.73
CA ARG A 207 -11.79 5.44 4.83
C ARG A 207 -11.89 6.13 3.47
N PRO A 208 -13.10 6.51 3.00
CA PRO A 208 -13.25 7.25 1.75
C PRO A 208 -12.44 8.54 1.71
N SER A 209 -12.41 9.31 2.81
CA SER A 209 -11.63 10.56 2.90
C SER A 209 -10.12 10.35 2.77
N VAL A 210 -9.59 9.21 3.24
CA VAL A 210 -8.19 8.83 3.05
C VAL A 210 -7.93 8.44 1.61
N MET A 211 -8.83 7.66 0.99
CA MET A 211 -8.70 7.28 -0.42
C MET A 211 -8.69 8.50 -1.35
N GLU A 212 -9.51 9.53 -1.07
CA GLU A 212 -9.50 10.78 -1.84
C GLU A 212 -8.16 11.53 -1.68
N ARG A 213 -7.61 11.62 -0.46
CA ARG A 213 -6.29 12.23 -0.22
C ARG A 213 -5.18 11.47 -0.95
N VAL A 214 -5.20 10.13 -0.89
CA VAL A 214 -4.24 9.28 -1.62
C VAL A 214 -4.30 9.58 -3.12
N LYS A 215 -5.49 9.56 -3.73
CA LYS A 215 -5.66 9.86 -5.16
C LYS A 215 -5.19 11.26 -5.52
N GLY A 216 -5.54 12.26 -4.70
CA GLY A 216 -5.09 13.64 -4.89
C GLY A 216 -3.57 13.73 -4.90
N PHE A 217 -2.92 13.20 -3.86
CA PHE A 217 -1.47 13.24 -3.76
C PHE A 217 -0.76 12.48 -4.91
N LEU A 218 -1.24 11.30 -5.25
CA LEU A 218 -0.67 10.56 -6.39
C LEU A 218 -0.77 11.32 -7.71
N ALA A 219 -1.84 12.07 -7.91
CA ALA A 219 -2.05 12.85 -9.14
C ALA A 219 -1.24 14.16 -9.17
N THR A 220 -1.16 14.88 -8.05
CA THR A 220 -0.65 16.27 -8.04
C THR A 220 0.62 16.48 -7.21
N GLY A 221 0.94 15.59 -6.26
CA GLY A 221 1.98 15.81 -5.25
C GLY A 221 1.49 16.65 -4.05
N GLU A 222 0.23 17.12 -4.05
CA GLU A 222 -0.33 17.92 -2.97
C GLU A 222 -1.20 17.05 -2.05
N LEU A 223 -0.90 17.07 -0.74
CA LEU A 223 -1.68 16.36 0.26
C LEU A 223 -2.73 17.29 0.88
N ALA A 224 -4.00 17.02 0.61
CA ALA A 224 -5.09 17.81 1.19
C ALA A 224 -5.11 17.70 2.73
N GLY A 225 -5.07 18.85 3.41
CA GLY A 225 -5.02 18.95 4.87
C GLY A 225 -3.64 18.62 5.46
N ALA A 226 -2.59 18.76 4.67
CA ALA A 226 -1.22 18.70 5.18
C ALA A 226 -0.96 19.82 6.20
N SER A 227 -0.22 19.48 7.26
CA SER A 227 0.22 20.40 8.31
C SER A 227 1.46 19.84 8.98
N ASP A 228 2.51 20.63 9.07
CA ASP A 228 3.76 20.27 9.73
C ASP A 228 3.70 20.40 11.26
N ALA A 229 2.61 20.96 11.80
CA ALA A 229 2.48 21.26 13.22
C ALA A 229 2.69 20.03 14.13
N ALA A 230 2.20 18.86 13.71
CA ALA A 230 2.34 17.62 14.49
C ALA A 230 3.76 17.04 14.47
N CYS A 231 4.57 17.39 13.46
CA CYS A 231 5.91 16.84 13.26
C CYS A 231 7.05 17.83 13.59
N ALA A 232 6.74 19.12 13.75
CA ALA A 232 7.75 20.15 14.01
C ALA A 232 8.57 19.86 15.28
N GLU A 233 7.92 19.40 16.34
CA GLU A 233 8.58 19.05 17.60
C GLU A 233 9.25 17.68 17.54
N ALA A 234 8.60 16.68 16.92
CA ALA A 234 9.11 15.32 16.83
C ALA A 234 10.40 15.19 16.00
N LEU A 235 10.61 16.08 15.03
CA LEU A 235 11.78 16.07 14.13
C LEU A 235 12.89 17.03 14.60
N ALA A 236 12.66 17.83 15.67
CA ALA A 236 13.64 18.78 16.21
C ALA A 236 14.58 18.17 17.28
N GLY A 237 14.32 16.96 17.75
CA GLY A 237 15.06 16.23 18.76
C GLY A 237 15.95 15.16 18.17
#